data_81e7e7a13fc48f6bef84b22048ff1d64
#
_entry.id   81e7e7a13fc48f6bef84b22048ff1d64
#
_cell.length_a   1.000
_cell.length_b   1.000
_cell.length_c   1.000
_cell.angle_alpha   90.00
_cell.angle_beta   90.00
_cell.angle_gamma   90.00
#
_symmetry.space_group_name_H-M   'P 1'
#
loop_
_entity.id
_entity.type
_entity.pdbx_description
1 polymer ?
#
loop_
_entity_poly.entity_id
_entity_poly.type
_entity_poly.pdbx_seq_one_letter_code
_entity_poly.pdbx_strand_id
1 'polypeptide(L)'
;MRMGRHIVFAFALLLAISCGGRKKAAVPVVQQERAFPQPTVPTAYTEPAERLEYLASHYWDGFFDGAGRTDSARVIGVPKGAVEQAMANYIAVLNEMPLPQAQNNVGHLFDQLSAKQQADTASRVYLAMTEIVARYLYDPNSPMRDEDLYLPFVQRMAVSPLTREDMRTAYRYEAQMCALNPRGSIAPDFAITLRNGTSVRMHSVRAERTILFFSNPGCQNCKEIIDALKGDEYVCQQVSDGKLAILNIYIDEDLKAWRDYMPIYPKEWLNGYDAAHILRQDQLYCIRAIPSLYLLDAEKRILLKDAPVDRVLKTL
;
A
#
# COMPACT_ATOMS: atom_id res chain seq x y z
N MET A 1 -107.54 -11.22 0.63
CA MET A 1 -107.85 -9.80 0.99
C MET A 1 -106.60 -9.14 1.52
N ARG A 2 -106.31 -7.98 1.04
CA ARG A 2 -105.29 -6.96 1.35
C ARG A 2 -103.98 -7.07 0.52
N MET A 3 -103.97 -6.07 -0.32
CA MET A 3 -102.90 -5.52 -1.12
C MET A 3 -101.72 -4.99 -0.27
N GLY A 4 -100.60 -5.18 -0.68
CA GLY A 4 -99.38 -4.57 -0.13
C GLY A 4 -98.43 -4.06 -1.24
N ARG A 5 -98.30 -2.75 -1.26
CA ARG A 5 -97.64 -1.89 -2.27
C ARG A 5 -96.17 -2.16 -2.42
N HIS A 6 -95.68 -2.32 -3.66
CA HIS A 6 -94.27 -2.31 -4.04
C HIS A 6 -93.73 -0.86 -4.04
N ILE A 7 -92.68 -0.61 -3.27
CA ILE A 7 -91.93 0.61 -3.33
C ILE A 7 -90.62 0.28 -4.06
N VAL A 8 -90.45 0.88 -5.22
CA VAL A 8 -89.21 0.78 -6.02
C VAL A 8 -88.27 1.89 -5.51
N PHE A 9 -87.13 1.49 -4.95
CA PHE A 9 -86.03 2.42 -4.67
C PHE A 9 -85.11 2.46 -5.85
N ALA A 10 -85.00 3.59 -6.54
CA ALA A 10 -83.97 3.85 -7.54
C ALA A 10 -82.68 4.23 -6.85
N PHE A 11 -81.67 3.40 -7.01
CA PHE A 11 -80.29 3.71 -6.55
C PHE A 11 -79.56 4.45 -7.64
N ALA A 12 -79.34 5.78 -7.42
CA ALA A 12 -78.47 6.58 -8.28
C ALA A 12 -77.00 6.27 -8.00
N LEU A 13 -76.30 5.62 -8.97
CA LEU A 13 -74.91 5.32 -8.90
C LEU A 13 -74.05 6.51 -9.28
N LEU A 14 -73.48 7.24 -8.29
CA LEU A 14 -72.53 8.33 -8.49
C LEU A 14 -71.16 7.70 -8.82
N LEU A 15 -70.76 7.75 -10.07
CA LEU A 15 -69.42 7.45 -10.55
C LEU A 15 -68.46 8.59 -10.17
N ALA A 16 -67.72 8.46 -9.07
CA ALA A 16 -66.59 9.31 -8.74
C ALA A 16 -65.41 8.97 -9.65
N ILE A 17 -65.14 9.81 -10.64
CA ILE A 17 -63.92 9.72 -11.48
C ILE A 17 -62.77 10.23 -10.63
N SER A 18 -62.03 9.31 -9.99
CA SER A 18 -60.76 9.59 -9.31
C SER A 18 -59.67 9.76 -10.36
N CYS A 19 -59.29 11.01 -10.66
CA CYS A 19 -58.07 11.33 -11.39
C CYS A 19 -56.83 10.99 -10.53
N GLY A 20 -56.48 9.73 -10.49
CA GLY A 20 -55.21 9.26 -9.93
C GLY A 20 -54.04 9.68 -10.85
N GLY A 21 -53.41 10.80 -10.54
CA GLY A 21 -52.17 11.19 -11.17
C GLY A 21 -51.11 10.10 -10.91
N ARG A 22 -50.85 9.25 -11.90
CA ARG A 22 -49.67 8.37 -11.89
C ARG A 22 -48.42 9.25 -11.80
N LYS A 23 -47.82 9.35 -10.61
CA LYS A 23 -46.44 9.80 -10.47
C LYS A 23 -45.60 8.85 -11.35
N LYS A 24 -45.10 9.36 -12.47
CA LYS A 24 -44.07 8.63 -13.26
C LYS A 24 -42.94 8.35 -12.28
N ALA A 25 -42.71 7.08 -11.97
CA ALA A 25 -41.52 6.66 -11.27
C ALA A 25 -40.33 7.22 -12.08
N ALA A 26 -39.50 8.03 -11.45
CA ALA A 26 -38.28 8.51 -12.07
C ALA A 26 -37.47 7.27 -12.46
N VAL A 27 -37.26 7.06 -13.75
CA VAL A 27 -36.32 6.04 -14.27
C VAL A 27 -35.00 6.37 -13.62
N PRO A 28 -34.37 5.43 -12.90
CA PRO A 28 -33.05 5.69 -12.34
C PRO A 28 -32.14 6.07 -13.50
N VAL A 29 -31.61 7.28 -13.48
CA VAL A 29 -30.58 7.71 -14.42
C VAL A 29 -29.40 6.79 -14.15
N VAL A 30 -29.20 5.80 -15.02
CA VAL A 30 -28.00 4.99 -15.03
C VAL A 30 -26.86 5.96 -15.35
N GLN A 31 -26.19 6.45 -14.32
CA GLN A 31 -25.00 7.26 -14.52
C GLN A 31 -24.02 6.38 -15.28
N GLN A 32 -23.70 6.77 -16.50
CA GLN A 32 -22.75 6.08 -17.36
C GLN A 32 -21.41 6.01 -16.63
N GLU A 33 -20.88 4.82 -16.49
CA GLU A 33 -19.59 4.62 -15.82
C GLU A 33 -18.50 5.34 -16.63
N ARG A 34 -17.72 6.16 -15.91
CA ARG A 34 -16.60 6.88 -16.51
C ARG A 34 -15.38 5.94 -16.51
N ALA A 35 -14.77 5.72 -17.67
CA ALA A 35 -13.47 5.03 -17.74
C ALA A 35 -12.38 5.87 -17.06
N PHE A 36 -11.36 5.22 -16.50
CA PHE A 36 -10.17 5.93 -16.02
C PHE A 36 -9.48 6.60 -17.22
N PRO A 37 -9.27 7.94 -17.18
CA PRO A 37 -8.64 8.65 -18.30
C PRO A 37 -7.15 8.28 -18.34
N GLN A 38 -6.71 7.72 -19.47
CA GLN A 38 -5.31 7.37 -19.63
C GLN A 38 -4.49 8.63 -19.89
N PRO A 39 -3.38 8.84 -19.17
CA PRO A 39 -2.49 9.97 -19.41
C PRO A 39 -1.82 9.85 -20.76
N THR A 40 -1.67 10.96 -21.46
CA THR A 40 -1.03 11.01 -22.79
C THR A 40 0.18 11.92 -22.74
N VAL A 41 1.34 11.39 -23.08
CA VAL A 41 2.58 12.18 -23.16
C VAL A 41 2.63 12.90 -24.51
N PRO A 42 2.76 14.25 -24.53
CA PRO A 42 2.90 15.00 -25.78
C PRO A 42 4.13 14.56 -26.57
N THR A 43 4.02 14.57 -27.90
CA THR A 43 5.11 14.16 -28.81
C THR A 43 6.33 15.07 -28.78
N ALA A 44 6.22 16.25 -28.18
CA ALA A 44 7.34 17.18 -27.96
C ALA A 44 8.38 16.63 -26.95
N TYR A 45 7.97 15.74 -26.03
CA TYR A 45 8.90 15.08 -25.13
C TYR A 45 9.50 13.86 -25.83
N THR A 46 10.79 13.95 -26.20
CA THR A 46 11.51 12.89 -26.92
C THR A 46 12.40 12.05 -26.02
N GLU A 47 12.98 12.67 -25.00
CA GLU A 47 13.87 11.99 -24.07
C GLU A 47 13.10 11.09 -23.09
N PRO A 48 13.55 9.83 -22.88
CA PRO A 48 12.86 8.88 -22.01
C PRO A 48 12.60 9.40 -20.59
N ALA A 49 13.57 10.09 -19.98
CA ALA A 49 13.45 10.64 -18.63
C ALA A 49 12.40 11.77 -18.57
N GLU A 50 12.36 12.66 -19.55
CA GLU A 50 11.35 13.74 -19.63
C GLU A 50 9.95 13.17 -19.85
N ARG A 51 9.82 12.13 -20.68
CA ARG A 51 8.56 11.43 -20.91
C ARG A 51 8.04 10.78 -19.64
N LEU A 52 8.94 10.15 -18.88
CA LEU A 52 8.61 9.50 -17.62
C LEU A 52 8.16 10.52 -16.58
N GLU A 53 8.89 11.63 -16.44
CA GLU A 53 8.54 12.71 -15.51
C GLU A 53 7.20 13.36 -15.88
N TYR A 54 6.97 13.65 -17.19
CA TYR A 54 5.69 14.17 -17.65
C TYR A 54 4.55 13.19 -17.32
N LEU A 55 4.75 11.89 -17.63
CA LEU A 55 3.76 10.86 -17.35
C LEU A 55 3.41 10.80 -15.86
N ALA A 56 4.42 10.81 -15.00
CA ALA A 56 4.21 10.71 -13.56
C ALA A 56 3.51 11.94 -12.98
N SER A 57 3.93 13.15 -13.39
CA SER A 57 3.39 14.41 -12.87
C SER A 57 1.96 14.70 -13.33
N HIS A 58 1.56 14.20 -14.52
CA HIS A 58 0.23 14.42 -15.09
C HIS A 58 -0.67 13.17 -15.05
N TYR A 59 -0.24 12.12 -14.32
CA TYR A 59 -0.93 10.83 -14.31
C TYR A 59 -2.39 10.94 -13.85
N TRP A 60 -2.64 11.78 -12.88
CA TRP A 60 -3.94 11.92 -12.22
C TRP A 60 -4.76 13.12 -12.67
N ASP A 61 -4.23 14.00 -13.55
CA ASP A 61 -4.89 15.24 -13.98
C ASP A 61 -6.29 14.96 -14.52
N GLY A 62 -6.40 14.17 -15.58
CA GLY A 62 -7.68 13.86 -16.18
C GLY A 62 -8.64 13.12 -15.24
N PHE A 63 -8.14 12.40 -14.24
CA PHE A 63 -8.97 11.77 -13.22
C PHE A 63 -9.60 12.81 -12.29
N PHE A 64 -8.81 13.74 -11.74
CA PHE A 64 -9.30 14.76 -10.82
C PHE A 64 -10.08 15.88 -11.52
N ASP A 65 -9.79 16.18 -12.79
CA ASP A 65 -10.58 17.13 -13.58
C ASP A 65 -11.99 16.62 -13.86
N GLY A 66 -12.20 15.34 -13.81
CA GLY A 66 -13.48 14.73 -14.07
C GLY A 66 -14.54 15.01 -13.01
N ALA A 67 -15.78 14.75 -13.39
CA ALA A 67 -16.94 14.83 -12.50
C ALA A 67 -17.54 13.43 -12.28
N GLY A 68 -18.18 13.25 -11.13
CA GLY A 68 -18.87 12.02 -10.83
C GLY A 68 -18.94 11.74 -9.33
N ARG A 69 -19.81 10.82 -8.95
CA ARG A 69 -20.03 10.45 -7.57
C ARG A 69 -18.88 9.58 -7.04
N THR A 70 -18.56 9.75 -5.76
CA THR A 70 -17.71 8.85 -5.01
C THR A 70 -18.53 8.08 -3.98
N ASP A 71 -18.53 6.76 -4.07
CA ASP A 71 -19.23 5.82 -3.19
C ASP A 71 -18.41 4.54 -2.99
N SER A 72 -19.03 3.46 -2.50
CA SER A 72 -18.34 2.17 -2.28
C SER A 72 -17.86 1.49 -3.56
N ALA A 73 -18.51 1.79 -4.70
CA ALA A 73 -18.22 1.15 -6.00
C ALA A 73 -17.41 2.05 -6.94
N ARG A 74 -17.41 3.36 -6.73
CA ARG A 74 -16.82 4.35 -7.65
C ARG A 74 -16.08 5.46 -6.92
N VAL A 75 -15.05 6.00 -7.58
CA VAL A 75 -14.35 7.23 -7.17
C VAL A 75 -14.41 8.21 -8.34
N ILE A 76 -15.04 9.36 -8.13
CA ILE A 76 -15.30 10.40 -9.17
C ILE A 76 -15.94 9.76 -10.43
N GLY A 77 -16.92 8.88 -10.23
CA GLY A 77 -17.63 8.19 -11.32
C GLY A 77 -16.86 7.06 -12.00
N VAL A 78 -15.57 6.86 -11.69
CA VAL A 78 -14.75 5.75 -12.20
C VAL A 78 -14.92 4.54 -11.30
N PRO A 79 -15.12 3.31 -11.83
CA PRO A 79 -15.16 2.09 -11.02
C PRO A 79 -13.95 1.97 -10.10
N LYS A 80 -14.17 1.62 -8.84
CA LYS A 80 -13.10 1.55 -7.82
C LYS A 80 -11.93 0.64 -8.27
N GLY A 81 -12.25 -0.53 -8.85
CA GLY A 81 -11.22 -1.44 -9.36
C GLY A 81 -10.37 -0.84 -10.49
N ALA A 82 -10.95 0.04 -11.34
CA ALA A 82 -10.16 0.73 -12.37
C ALA A 82 -9.24 1.82 -11.76
N VAL A 83 -9.68 2.49 -10.68
CA VAL A 83 -8.82 3.43 -9.92
C VAL A 83 -7.70 2.68 -9.19
N GLU A 84 -8.00 1.52 -8.62
CA GLU A 84 -7.01 0.65 -7.97
C GLU A 84 -5.96 0.15 -8.99
N GLN A 85 -6.40 -0.28 -10.17
CA GLN A 85 -5.46 -0.65 -11.25
C GLN A 85 -4.61 0.53 -11.71
N ALA A 86 -5.21 1.72 -11.81
CA ALA A 86 -4.46 2.94 -12.14
C ALA A 86 -3.42 3.27 -11.06
N MET A 87 -3.72 3.05 -9.77
CA MET A 87 -2.76 3.21 -8.68
C MET A 87 -1.58 2.23 -8.82
N ALA A 88 -1.86 0.97 -9.15
CA ALA A 88 -0.80 -0.02 -9.39
C ALA A 88 0.10 0.38 -10.57
N ASN A 89 -0.49 0.83 -11.67
CA ASN A 89 0.24 1.31 -12.84
C ASN A 89 1.08 2.57 -12.51
N TYR A 90 0.52 3.49 -11.72
CA TYR A 90 1.23 4.68 -11.27
C TYR A 90 2.45 4.35 -10.41
N ILE A 91 2.31 3.42 -9.46
CA ILE A 91 3.44 2.94 -8.64
C ILE A 91 4.52 2.31 -9.54
N ALA A 92 4.14 1.56 -10.57
CA ALA A 92 5.10 1.00 -11.52
C ALA A 92 5.88 2.12 -12.24
N VAL A 93 5.21 3.20 -12.67
CA VAL A 93 5.86 4.39 -13.25
C VAL A 93 6.82 5.04 -12.26
N LEU A 94 6.40 5.24 -11.00
CA LEU A 94 7.23 5.84 -9.95
C LEU A 94 8.49 5.01 -9.63
N ASN A 95 8.42 3.69 -9.75
CA ASN A 95 9.56 2.80 -9.48
C ASN A 95 10.67 2.90 -10.54
N GLU A 96 10.38 3.45 -11.73
CA GLU A 96 11.38 3.70 -12.78
C GLU A 96 12.10 5.06 -12.61
N MET A 97 11.74 5.83 -11.58
CA MET A 97 12.24 7.19 -11.34
C MET A 97 13.23 7.23 -10.17
N PRO A 98 14.13 8.24 -10.12
CA PRO A 98 14.85 8.57 -8.91
C PRO A 98 13.90 8.86 -7.75
N LEU A 99 14.18 8.30 -6.57
CA LEU A 99 13.30 8.38 -5.40
C LEU A 99 12.80 9.80 -5.06
N PRO A 100 13.64 10.85 -5.07
CA PRO A 100 13.17 12.21 -4.76
C PRO A 100 12.10 12.72 -5.75
N GLN A 101 12.24 12.38 -7.05
CA GLN A 101 11.26 12.75 -8.06
C GLN A 101 9.95 11.98 -7.86
N ALA A 102 10.04 10.66 -7.61
CA ALA A 102 8.88 9.85 -7.31
C ALA A 102 8.13 10.34 -6.06
N GLN A 103 8.85 10.72 -5.00
CA GLN A 103 8.28 11.31 -3.79
C GLN A 103 7.58 12.65 -4.06
N ASN A 104 8.15 13.52 -4.91
CA ASN A 104 7.51 14.76 -5.31
C ASN A 104 6.19 14.50 -6.05
N ASN A 105 6.17 13.51 -6.94
CA ASN A 105 4.96 13.13 -7.68
C ASN A 105 3.87 12.56 -6.76
N VAL A 106 4.23 11.77 -5.75
CA VAL A 106 3.26 11.32 -4.71
C VAL A 106 2.74 12.50 -3.90
N GLY A 107 3.60 13.48 -3.59
CA GLY A 107 3.17 14.73 -2.95
C GLY A 107 2.16 15.49 -3.81
N HIS A 108 2.42 15.60 -5.12
CA HIS A 108 1.52 16.24 -6.07
C HIS A 108 0.15 15.53 -6.15
N LEU A 109 0.13 14.20 -6.17
CA LEU A 109 -1.12 13.42 -6.06
C LEU A 109 -1.96 13.85 -4.84
N PHE A 110 -1.33 14.01 -3.67
CA PHE A 110 -2.03 14.47 -2.47
C PHE A 110 -2.59 15.90 -2.63
N ASP A 111 -1.83 16.80 -3.26
CA ASP A 111 -2.25 18.18 -3.47
C ASP A 111 -3.47 18.26 -4.41
N GLN A 112 -3.48 17.48 -5.50
CA GLN A 112 -4.63 17.35 -6.40
C GLN A 112 -5.85 16.77 -5.69
N LEU A 113 -5.67 15.70 -4.91
CA LEU A 113 -6.71 15.10 -4.09
C LEU A 113 -7.33 16.11 -3.12
N SER A 114 -6.47 16.88 -2.46
CA SER A 114 -6.91 17.90 -1.49
C SER A 114 -7.72 19.01 -2.16
N ALA A 115 -7.25 19.52 -3.30
CA ALA A 115 -7.97 20.52 -4.10
C ALA A 115 -9.34 19.99 -4.55
N LYS A 116 -9.41 18.74 -5.01
CA LYS A 116 -10.66 18.10 -5.42
C LYS A 116 -11.68 18.00 -4.28
N GLN A 117 -11.23 17.55 -3.10
CA GLN A 117 -12.09 17.45 -1.92
C GLN A 117 -12.57 18.82 -1.42
N GLN A 118 -11.71 19.85 -1.48
CA GLN A 118 -12.07 21.21 -1.09
C GLN A 118 -13.09 21.84 -2.05
N ALA A 119 -13.02 21.53 -3.34
CA ALA A 119 -13.98 21.99 -4.34
C ALA A 119 -15.38 21.37 -4.14
N ASP A 120 -15.47 20.17 -3.57
CA ASP A 120 -16.73 19.52 -3.21
C ASP A 120 -16.60 18.88 -1.82
N THR A 121 -16.98 19.64 -0.81
CA THR A 121 -16.89 19.22 0.61
C THR A 121 -17.83 18.06 0.96
N ALA A 122 -18.85 17.80 0.16
CA ALA A 122 -19.75 16.65 0.32
C ALA A 122 -19.17 15.37 -0.31
N SER A 123 -18.14 15.50 -1.14
CA SER A 123 -17.46 14.36 -1.75
C SER A 123 -16.76 13.50 -0.68
N ARG A 124 -16.61 12.22 -0.98
CA ARG A 124 -15.83 11.27 -0.18
C ARG A 124 -14.52 10.89 -0.86
N VAL A 125 -14.08 11.69 -1.84
CA VAL A 125 -12.91 11.36 -2.65
C VAL A 125 -11.64 11.31 -1.80
N TYR A 126 -11.49 12.19 -0.81
CA TYR A 126 -10.35 12.18 0.10
C TYR A 126 -10.24 10.84 0.84
N LEU A 127 -11.33 10.39 1.46
CA LEU A 127 -11.34 9.11 2.18
C LEU A 127 -11.05 7.94 1.26
N ALA A 128 -11.72 7.87 0.10
CA ALA A 128 -11.54 6.76 -0.85
C ALA A 128 -10.12 6.67 -1.38
N MET A 129 -9.51 7.80 -1.76
CA MET A 129 -8.14 7.81 -2.30
C MET A 129 -7.08 7.56 -1.22
N THR A 130 -7.25 8.09 -0.01
CA THR A 130 -6.32 7.81 1.11
C THR A 130 -6.33 6.33 1.47
N GLU A 131 -7.49 5.66 1.46
CA GLU A 131 -7.60 4.21 1.64
C GLU A 131 -6.88 3.43 0.52
N ILE A 132 -7.02 3.85 -0.75
CA ILE A 132 -6.36 3.20 -1.88
C ILE A 132 -4.83 3.36 -1.76
N VAL A 133 -4.34 4.59 -1.54
CA VAL A 133 -2.90 4.85 -1.41
C VAL A 133 -2.29 4.05 -0.26
N ALA A 134 -2.92 4.05 0.92
CA ALA A 134 -2.44 3.30 2.07
C ALA A 134 -2.45 1.78 1.80
N ARG A 135 -3.49 1.24 1.15
CA ARG A 135 -3.57 -0.18 0.80
C ARG A 135 -2.44 -0.62 -0.12
N TYR A 136 -2.07 0.22 -1.09
CA TYR A 136 -1.04 -0.15 -2.07
C TYR A 136 0.38 0.10 -1.56
N LEU A 137 0.63 1.24 -0.91
CA LEU A 137 1.98 1.66 -0.52
C LEU A 137 2.35 1.31 0.92
N TYR A 138 1.36 1.11 1.82
CA TYR A 138 1.63 0.96 3.26
C TYR A 138 1.14 -0.36 3.86
N ASP A 139 0.11 -1.02 3.32
CA ASP A 139 -0.34 -2.33 3.82
C ASP A 139 0.83 -3.34 3.75
N PRO A 140 1.22 -3.99 4.87
CA PRO A 140 2.34 -4.94 4.88
C PRO A 140 2.11 -6.16 3.99
N ASN A 141 0.86 -6.47 3.62
CA ASN A 141 0.53 -7.54 2.69
C ASN A 141 0.53 -7.08 1.22
N SER A 142 0.70 -5.78 0.95
CA SER A 142 0.75 -5.28 -0.42
C SER A 142 2.03 -5.74 -1.13
N PRO A 143 1.92 -6.33 -2.32
CA PRO A 143 3.10 -6.63 -3.15
C PRO A 143 3.76 -5.37 -3.72
N MET A 144 3.13 -4.21 -3.57
CA MET A 144 3.60 -2.91 -4.05
C MET A 144 3.99 -1.96 -2.90
N ARG A 145 4.04 -2.47 -1.66
CA ARG A 145 4.37 -1.64 -0.50
C ARG A 145 5.72 -0.96 -0.67
N ASP A 146 5.76 0.32 -0.36
CA ASP A 146 6.96 1.15 -0.40
C ASP A 146 6.77 2.34 0.55
N GLU A 147 7.37 2.23 1.74
CA GLU A 147 7.24 3.28 2.77
C GLU A 147 7.89 4.59 2.37
N ASP A 148 8.96 4.55 1.56
CA ASP A 148 9.61 5.78 1.09
C ASP A 148 8.71 6.53 0.10
N LEU A 149 7.93 5.83 -0.74
CA LEU A 149 6.90 6.44 -1.60
C LEU A 149 5.68 6.89 -0.79
N TYR A 150 5.29 6.16 0.26
CA TYR A 150 4.16 6.53 1.11
C TYR A 150 4.43 7.77 1.95
N LEU A 151 5.68 7.97 2.38
CA LEU A 151 6.10 9.01 3.32
C LEU A 151 5.58 10.42 2.98
N PRO A 152 5.77 10.98 1.76
CA PRO A 152 5.30 12.33 1.45
C PRO A 152 3.78 12.46 1.49
N PHE A 153 3.05 11.36 1.27
CA PHE A 153 1.60 11.34 1.35
C PHE A 153 1.11 11.36 2.80
N VAL A 154 1.63 10.47 3.65
CA VAL A 154 1.23 10.39 5.07
C VAL A 154 1.67 11.63 5.86
N GLN A 155 2.80 12.25 5.53
CA GLN A 155 3.22 13.53 6.12
C GLN A 155 2.18 14.63 5.88
N ARG A 156 1.63 14.70 4.66
CA ARG A 156 0.57 15.65 4.32
C ARG A 156 -0.75 15.30 5.02
N MET A 157 -1.12 14.01 5.09
CA MET A 157 -2.29 13.56 5.88
C MET A 157 -2.20 13.99 7.34
N ALA A 158 -1.02 13.89 7.95
CA ALA A 158 -0.79 14.21 9.36
C ALA A 158 -1.10 15.66 9.73
N VAL A 159 -1.05 16.58 8.77
CA VAL A 159 -1.28 18.02 8.98
C VAL A 159 -2.49 18.57 8.22
N SER A 160 -3.09 17.78 7.33
CA SER A 160 -4.20 18.24 6.50
C SER A 160 -5.45 18.58 7.33
N PRO A 161 -6.13 19.71 7.05
CA PRO A 161 -7.43 20.00 7.65
C PRO A 161 -8.54 19.02 7.20
N LEU A 162 -8.34 18.29 6.10
CA LEU A 162 -9.26 17.27 5.60
C LEU A 162 -9.18 15.97 6.42
N THR A 163 -8.06 15.75 7.11
CA THR A 163 -7.91 14.60 8.02
C THR A 163 -8.62 14.90 9.34
N ARG A 164 -9.41 13.94 9.81
CA ARG A 164 -10.02 14.00 11.14
C ARG A 164 -8.94 14.19 12.21
N GLU A 165 -9.22 15.06 13.19
CA GLU A 165 -8.25 15.44 14.21
C GLU A 165 -7.75 14.24 15.05
N ASP A 166 -8.67 13.33 15.38
CA ASP A 166 -8.36 12.09 16.11
C ASP A 166 -7.40 11.15 15.37
N MET A 167 -7.37 11.22 14.02
CA MET A 167 -6.49 10.41 13.17
C MET A 167 -5.12 11.06 12.95
N ARG A 168 -4.98 12.37 13.12
CA ARG A 168 -3.71 13.08 12.83
C ARG A 168 -2.53 12.58 13.67
N THR A 169 -2.79 12.17 14.91
CA THR A 169 -1.74 11.62 15.80
C THR A 169 -1.25 10.28 15.27
N ALA A 170 -2.14 9.41 14.80
CA ALA A 170 -1.76 8.15 14.19
C ALA A 170 -0.91 8.38 12.91
N TYR A 171 -1.34 9.29 12.02
CA TYR A 171 -0.58 9.59 10.80
C TYR A 171 0.77 10.28 11.08
N ARG A 172 0.90 11.08 12.15
CA ARG A 172 2.22 11.59 12.57
C ARG A 172 3.15 10.45 12.99
N TYR A 173 2.63 9.50 13.76
CA TYR A 173 3.41 8.32 14.14
C TYR A 173 3.78 7.47 12.92
N GLU A 174 2.85 7.21 11.99
CA GLU A 174 3.14 6.50 10.75
C GLU A 174 4.23 7.22 9.94
N ALA A 175 4.14 8.56 9.79
CA ALA A 175 5.13 9.35 9.10
C ALA A 175 6.52 9.26 9.75
N GLN A 176 6.59 9.26 11.09
CA GLN A 176 7.83 9.05 11.84
C GLN A 176 8.42 7.67 11.57
N MET A 177 7.59 6.63 11.59
CA MET A 177 8.03 5.26 11.32
C MET A 177 8.47 5.08 9.87
N CYS A 178 7.74 5.64 8.91
CA CYS A 178 8.15 5.64 7.50
C CYS A 178 9.44 6.43 7.24
N ALA A 179 9.76 7.43 8.05
CA ALA A 179 10.99 8.20 7.93
C ALA A 179 12.23 7.47 8.49
N LEU A 180 12.04 6.39 9.28
CA LEU A 180 13.16 5.58 9.77
C LEU A 180 13.85 4.86 8.61
N ASN A 181 15.18 4.87 8.63
CA ASN A 181 16.01 4.08 7.70
C ASN A 181 15.64 4.30 6.22
N PRO A 182 15.68 5.55 5.71
CA PRO A 182 15.33 5.82 4.32
C PRO A 182 16.36 5.20 3.37
N ARG A 183 15.93 4.86 2.16
CA ARG A 183 16.85 4.37 1.10
C ARG A 183 18.03 5.33 0.91
N GLY A 184 19.22 4.78 0.76
CA GLY A 184 20.49 5.50 0.65
C GLY A 184 21.15 5.84 1.99
N SER A 185 20.46 5.77 3.13
CA SER A 185 21.07 5.92 4.45
C SER A 185 21.81 4.65 4.88
N ILE A 186 22.77 4.81 5.81
CA ILE A 186 23.43 3.64 6.44
C ILE A 186 22.44 3.02 7.41
N ALA A 187 22.23 1.71 7.28
CA ALA A 187 21.39 0.92 8.18
C ALA A 187 21.95 0.94 9.61
N PRO A 188 21.12 1.13 10.65
CA PRO A 188 21.58 1.05 12.04
C PRO A 188 22.25 -0.28 12.34
N ASP A 189 23.39 -0.24 13.05
CA ASP A 189 24.11 -1.45 13.43
C ASP A 189 23.51 -2.07 14.70
N PHE A 190 23.41 -3.38 14.70
CA PHE A 190 22.94 -4.17 15.85
C PHE A 190 23.68 -5.51 15.92
N ALA A 191 23.55 -6.21 17.02
CA ALA A 191 24.12 -7.53 17.20
C ALA A 191 23.01 -8.58 17.24
N ILE A 192 23.27 -9.73 16.61
CA ILE A 192 22.45 -10.94 16.72
C ILE A 192 23.25 -12.05 17.40
N THR A 193 22.57 -12.90 18.15
CA THR A 193 23.14 -14.10 18.73
C THR A 193 22.82 -15.28 17.81
N LEU A 194 23.85 -15.91 17.26
CA LEU A 194 23.73 -17.05 16.35
C LEU A 194 23.39 -18.33 17.14
N ARG A 195 23.04 -19.40 16.41
CA ARG A 195 22.70 -20.72 16.95
C ARG A 195 23.76 -21.28 17.91
N ASN A 196 25.04 -21.05 17.65
CA ASN A 196 26.16 -21.52 18.45
C ASN A 196 26.46 -20.62 19.67
N GLY A 197 25.66 -19.59 19.91
CA GLY A 197 25.85 -18.62 20.98
C GLY A 197 26.83 -17.48 20.66
N THR A 198 27.43 -17.46 19.46
CA THR A 198 28.33 -16.38 19.04
C THR A 198 27.52 -15.12 18.70
N SER A 199 27.96 -13.98 19.20
CA SER A 199 27.38 -12.68 18.82
C SER A 199 28.06 -12.13 17.58
N VAL A 200 27.26 -11.68 16.60
CA VAL A 200 27.71 -11.08 15.34
C VAL A 200 27.06 -9.72 15.17
N ARG A 201 27.86 -8.67 14.94
CA ARG A 201 27.33 -7.35 14.56
C ARG A 201 27.01 -7.30 13.07
N MET A 202 25.89 -6.72 12.70
CA MET A 202 25.43 -6.62 11.32
C MET A 202 26.46 -5.92 10.43
N HIS A 203 27.07 -4.82 10.89
CA HIS A 203 28.11 -4.10 10.16
C HIS A 203 29.40 -4.90 9.98
N SER A 204 29.67 -5.93 10.80
CA SER A 204 30.83 -6.79 10.63
C SER A 204 30.69 -7.84 9.53
N VAL A 205 29.48 -8.07 9.04
CA VAL A 205 29.20 -9.04 7.97
C VAL A 205 29.75 -8.53 6.65
N ARG A 206 30.66 -9.28 6.05
CA ARG A 206 31.32 -8.93 4.78
C ARG A 206 30.60 -9.60 3.61
N ALA A 207 30.01 -8.81 2.73
CA ALA A 207 29.39 -9.23 1.47
C ALA A 207 29.14 -7.99 0.60
N GLU A 208 29.05 -8.17 -0.72
CA GLU A 208 28.66 -7.10 -1.66
C GLU A 208 27.20 -6.65 -1.44
N ARG A 209 26.35 -7.60 -1.03
CA ARG A 209 24.93 -7.36 -0.67
C ARG A 209 24.61 -8.07 0.65
N THR A 210 23.71 -7.50 1.41
CA THR A 210 23.22 -8.10 2.65
C THR A 210 21.69 -8.02 2.70
N ILE A 211 21.03 -9.15 2.85
CA ILE A 211 19.59 -9.18 3.14
C ILE A 211 19.42 -9.26 4.66
N LEU A 212 18.69 -8.30 5.24
CA LEU A 212 18.14 -8.45 6.57
C LEU A 212 16.72 -9.01 6.42
N PHE A 213 16.51 -10.20 6.99
CA PHE A 213 15.23 -10.89 6.94
C PHE A 213 14.69 -11.06 8.36
N PHE A 214 13.77 -10.21 8.76
CA PHE A 214 13.06 -10.35 10.03
C PHE A 214 11.96 -11.38 9.87
N SER A 215 12.06 -12.48 10.61
CA SER A 215 11.18 -13.64 10.45
C SER A 215 10.80 -14.27 11.79
N ASN A 216 9.69 -15.03 11.79
CA ASN A 216 9.25 -15.82 12.95
C ASN A 216 9.06 -17.29 12.58
N PRO A 217 9.34 -18.21 13.53
CA PRO A 217 9.00 -19.62 13.42
C PRO A 217 7.49 -19.81 13.18
N GLY A 218 7.15 -20.72 12.26
CA GLY A 218 5.75 -21.04 11.96
C GLY A 218 4.98 -20.00 11.14
N CYS A 219 5.61 -18.89 10.79
CA CYS A 219 5.05 -17.88 9.89
C CYS A 219 5.03 -18.42 8.44
N GLN A 220 3.85 -18.58 7.85
CA GLN A 220 3.69 -19.12 6.51
C GLN A 220 4.35 -18.23 5.45
N ASN A 221 4.11 -16.92 5.50
CA ASN A 221 4.72 -15.97 4.55
C ASN A 221 6.25 -15.94 4.69
N CYS A 222 6.79 -16.13 5.90
CA CYS A 222 8.24 -16.25 6.10
C CYS A 222 8.79 -17.51 5.42
N LYS A 223 8.06 -18.61 5.51
CA LYS A 223 8.44 -19.85 4.85
C LYS A 223 8.45 -19.71 3.33
N GLU A 224 7.46 -19.02 2.77
CA GLU A 224 7.41 -18.73 1.33
C GLU A 224 8.61 -17.91 0.85
N ILE A 225 9.05 -16.93 1.66
CA ILE A 225 10.27 -16.16 1.37
C ILE A 225 11.52 -17.04 1.47
N ILE A 226 11.60 -17.90 2.51
CA ILE A 226 12.72 -18.85 2.63
C ILE A 226 12.79 -19.76 1.40
N ASP A 227 11.65 -20.30 0.97
CA ASP A 227 11.57 -21.18 -0.18
C ASP A 227 11.92 -20.44 -1.48
N ALA A 228 11.48 -19.19 -1.66
CA ALA A 228 11.82 -18.36 -2.82
C ALA A 228 13.33 -18.07 -2.89
N LEU A 229 13.92 -17.57 -1.79
CA LEU A 229 15.36 -17.27 -1.75
C LEU A 229 16.25 -18.52 -1.88
N LYS A 230 15.81 -19.65 -1.30
CA LYS A 230 16.51 -20.94 -1.37
C LYS A 230 16.35 -21.62 -2.73
N GLY A 231 15.23 -21.38 -3.42
CA GLY A 231 14.94 -21.95 -4.74
C GLY A 231 15.57 -21.16 -5.89
N ASP A 232 16.04 -19.95 -5.65
CA ASP A 232 16.68 -19.11 -6.66
C ASP A 232 18.16 -19.48 -6.83
N GLU A 233 18.54 -19.97 -8.02
CA GLU A 233 19.90 -20.42 -8.31
C GLU A 233 20.93 -19.29 -8.20
N TYR A 234 20.57 -18.06 -8.62
CA TYR A 234 21.45 -16.91 -8.51
C TYR A 234 21.74 -16.55 -7.06
N VAL A 235 20.68 -16.49 -6.21
CA VAL A 235 20.83 -16.26 -4.77
C VAL A 235 21.73 -17.31 -4.12
N CYS A 236 21.50 -18.60 -4.40
CA CYS A 236 22.31 -19.70 -3.87
C CYS A 236 23.78 -19.55 -4.27
N GLN A 237 24.05 -19.21 -5.53
CA GLN A 237 25.42 -19.00 -6.01
C GLN A 237 26.08 -17.80 -5.34
N GLN A 238 25.37 -16.65 -5.22
CA GLN A 238 25.91 -15.46 -4.57
C GLN A 238 26.20 -15.68 -3.08
N VAL A 239 25.36 -16.46 -2.38
CA VAL A 239 25.62 -16.86 -0.98
C VAL A 239 26.85 -17.77 -0.89
N SER A 240 26.96 -18.77 -1.77
CA SER A 240 28.12 -19.69 -1.83
C SER A 240 29.43 -18.96 -2.12
N ASP A 241 29.41 -17.96 -2.99
CA ASP A 241 30.56 -17.12 -3.34
C ASP A 241 30.92 -16.09 -2.26
N GLY A 242 30.13 -15.98 -1.20
CA GLY A 242 30.29 -14.95 -0.14
C GLY A 242 29.97 -13.52 -0.58
N LYS A 243 29.33 -13.34 -1.73
CA LYS A 243 28.92 -12.03 -2.27
C LYS A 243 27.59 -11.55 -1.70
N LEU A 244 26.71 -12.46 -1.33
CA LEU A 244 25.45 -12.19 -0.66
C LEU A 244 25.44 -12.81 0.73
N ALA A 245 25.17 -12.02 1.75
CA ALA A 245 24.87 -12.50 3.09
C ALA A 245 23.39 -12.37 3.39
N ILE A 246 22.78 -13.39 3.99
CA ILE A 246 21.41 -13.36 4.46
C ILE A 246 21.43 -13.49 5.98
N LEU A 247 21.03 -12.42 6.67
CA LEU A 247 20.83 -12.39 8.10
C LEU A 247 19.35 -12.65 8.37
N ASN A 248 19.02 -13.84 8.80
CA ASN A 248 17.68 -14.21 9.23
C ASN A 248 17.58 -13.97 10.74
N ILE A 249 16.72 -13.01 11.12
CA ILE A 249 16.71 -12.42 12.45
C ILE A 249 15.36 -12.68 13.11
N TYR A 250 15.38 -13.41 14.20
CA TYR A 250 14.23 -13.61 15.08
C TYR A 250 14.18 -12.51 16.15
N ILE A 251 13.05 -11.84 16.30
CA ILE A 251 12.90 -10.66 17.17
C ILE A 251 11.93 -10.86 18.31
N ASP A 252 11.29 -12.03 18.43
CA ASP A 252 10.39 -12.36 19.54
C ASP A 252 11.10 -13.15 20.63
N GLU A 253 10.38 -13.50 21.72
CA GLU A 253 10.97 -14.01 22.97
C GLU A 253 10.97 -15.53 23.09
N ASP A 254 10.19 -16.27 22.27
CA ASP A 254 10.12 -17.74 22.35
C ASP A 254 11.33 -18.41 21.68
N LEU A 255 12.45 -18.39 22.39
CA LEU A 255 13.69 -19.03 21.93
C LEU A 255 13.56 -20.56 21.78
N LYS A 256 12.58 -21.18 22.43
CA LYS A 256 12.32 -22.61 22.22
C LYS A 256 11.74 -22.84 20.83
N ALA A 257 10.69 -22.11 20.45
CA ALA A 257 10.11 -22.15 19.12
C ALA A 257 11.17 -21.86 18.04
N TRP A 258 12.02 -20.85 18.25
CA TRP A 258 13.10 -20.52 17.33
C TRP A 258 14.12 -21.68 17.16
N ARG A 259 14.53 -22.32 18.25
CA ARG A 259 15.46 -23.49 18.21
C ARG A 259 14.82 -24.69 17.52
N ASP A 260 13.56 -24.97 17.80
CA ASP A 260 12.82 -26.08 17.21
C ASP A 260 12.64 -25.89 15.69
N TYR A 261 12.58 -24.64 15.22
CA TYR A 261 12.43 -24.30 13.80
C TYR A 261 13.76 -24.24 13.02
N MET A 262 14.91 -24.28 13.70
CA MET A 262 16.24 -24.21 13.07
C MET A 262 16.49 -25.17 11.92
N PRO A 263 15.94 -26.39 11.88
CA PRO A 263 16.11 -27.30 10.73
C PRO A 263 15.52 -26.78 9.42
N ILE A 264 14.58 -25.84 9.46
CA ILE A 264 13.93 -25.24 8.30
C ILE A 264 14.81 -24.14 7.68
N TYR A 265 15.59 -23.43 8.50
CA TYR A 265 16.46 -22.35 8.04
C TYR A 265 17.68 -22.90 7.29
N PRO A 266 18.05 -22.35 6.13
CA PRO A 266 19.28 -22.70 5.43
C PRO A 266 20.50 -22.50 6.33
N LYS A 267 21.41 -23.47 6.33
CA LYS A 267 22.59 -23.46 7.20
C LYS A 267 23.63 -22.43 6.78
N GLU A 268 23.59 -22.07 5.52
CA GLU A 268 24.45 -21.09 4.86
C GLU A 268 24.14 -19.65 5.27
N TRP A 269 22.94 -19.44 5.85
CA TRP A 269 22.50 -18.12 6.34
C TRP A 269 22.99 -17.87 7.76
N LEU A 270 23.12 -16.59 8.10
CA LEU A 270 23.36 -16.16 9.48
C LEU A 270 22.00 -16.14 10.22
N ASN A 271 21.66 -17.28 10.82
CA ASN A 271 20.41 -17.43 11.56
C ASN A 271 20.63 -17.06 13.03
N GLY A 272 20.04 -15.97 13.47
CA GLY A 272 20.22 -15.45 14.82
C GLY A 272 18.95 -14.83 15.40
N TYR A 273 19.06 -14.40 16.66
CA TYR A 273 17.99 -13.71 17.36
C TYR A 273 18.53 -12.44 18.05
N ASP A 274 17.65 -11.48 18.29
CA ASP A 274 17.94 -10.25 19.01
C ASP A 274 17.90 -10.50 20.55
N ALA A 275 19.03 -10.95 21.10
CA ALA A 275 19.12 -11.28 22.53
C ALA A 275 18.94 -10.07 23.46
N ALA A 276 19.18 -8.87 22.98
CA ALA A 276 19.08 -7.63 23.76
C ALA A 276 17.75 -6.90 23.54
N HIS A 277 16.90 -7.40 22.63
CA HIS A 277 15.61 -6.80 22.25
C HIS A 277 15.71 -5.33 21.76
N ILE A 278 16.89 -4.90 21.30
CA ILE A 278 17.15 -3.52 20.90
C ILE A 278 16.40 -3.13 19.63
N LEU A 279 16.14 -4.08 18.73
CA LEU A 279 15.40 -3.82 17.49
C LEU A 279 14.00 -3.30 17.79
N ARG A 280 13.35 -3.80 18.85
CA ARG A 280 12.02 -3.33 19.30
C ARG A 280 12.11 -2.19 20.30
N GLN A 281 12.97 -2.29 21.31
CA GLN A 281 13.05 -1.29 22.40
C GLN A 281 13.51 0.07 21.89
N ASP A 282 14.53 0.08 21.02
CA ASP A 282 15.10 1.32 20.48
C ASP A 282 14.48 1.69 19.11
N GLN A 283 13.52 0.89 18.63
CA GLN A 283 12.89 1.07 17.31
C GLN A 283 13.91 1.33 16.19
N LEU A 284 15.00 0.57 16.18
CA LEU A 284 16.08 0.75 15.21
C LEU A 284 15.60 0.57 13.77
N TYR A 285 14.60 -0.29 13.57
CA TYR A 285 13.97 -0.56 12.27
C TYR A 285 12.46 -0.47 12.40
N CYS A 286 11.80 -0.01 11.33
CA CYS A 286 10.35 -0.07 11.23
C CYS A 286 9.93 -1.49 10.82
N ILE A 287 9.66 -2.35 11.81
CA ILE A 287 9.18 -3.72 11.59
C ILE A 287 7.72 -3.78 11.99
N ARG A 288 6.83 -3.40 11.06
CA ARG A 288 5.37 -3.33 11.29
C ARG A 288 4.70 -4.69 11.27
N ALA A 289 5.24 -5.59 10.47
CA ALA A 289 4.77 -6.96 10.32
C ALA A 289 5.93 -7.90 10.02
N ILE A 290 5.72 -9.18 10.28
CA ILE A 290 6.64 -10.26 9.91
C ILE A 290 5.97 -11.04 8.77
N PRO A 291 6.69 -11.28 7.64
CA PRO A 291 8.11 -10.98 7.38
C PRO A 291 8.40 -9.53 6.96
N SER A 292 9.62 -9.04 7.25
CA SER A 292 10.13 -7.77 6.71
C SER A 292 11.54 -8.00 6.13
N LEU A 293 11.80 -7.41 4.95
CA LEU A 293 13.04 -7.58 4.21
C LEU A 293 13.68 -6.22 3.92
N TYR A 294 14.98 -6.11 4.23
CA TYR A 294 15.82 -5.01 3.79
C TYR A 294 16.96 -5.54 2.90
N LEU A 295 17.32 -4.82 1.87
CA LEU A 295 18.51 -5.09 1.06
C LEU A 295 19.51 -3.96 1.27
N LEU A 296 20.75 -4.33 1.61
CA LEU A 296 21.85 -3.40 1.85
C LEU A 296 22.97 -3.62 0.85
N ASP A 297 23.75 -2.55 0.55
CA ASP A 297 25.00 -2.66 -0.20
C ASP A 297 26.20 -3.06 0.70
N ALA A 298 27.41 -3.04 0.13
CA ALA A 298 28.65 -3.39 0.84
C ALA A 298 28.96 -2.44 2.01
N GLU A 299 28.61 -1.16 1.88
CA GLU A 299 28.76 -0.10 2.88
C GLU A 299 27.61 -0.06 3.87
N LYS A 300 26.67 -1.04 3.79
CA LYS A 300 25.47 -1.12 4.60
C LYS A 300 24.46 0.02 4.36
N ARG A 301 24.49 0.63 3.17
CA ARG A 301 23.44 1.54 2.76
C ARG A 301 22.19 0.78 2.35
N ILE A 302 21.06 1.28 2.73
CA ILE A 302 19.75 0.68 2.43
C ILE A 302 19.43 0.90 0.95
N LEU A 303 19.34 -0.17 0.20
CA LEU A 303 18.88 -0.20 -1.19
C LEU A 303 17.37 -0.41 -1.27
N LEU A 304 16.85 -1.30 -0.43
CA LEU A 304 15.42 -1.58 -0.30
C LEU A 304 15.05 -1.68 1.17
N LYS A 305 13.87 -1.16 1.51
CA LYS A 305 13.30 -1.12 2.85
C LYS A 305 11.93 -1.79 2.86
N ASP A 306 11.72 -2.72 3.79
CA ASP A 306 10.47 -3.49 3.96
C ASP A 306 9.87 -3.97 2.63
N ALA A 307 10.74 -4.43 1.73
CA ALA A 307 10.38 -4.74 0.35
C ALA A 307 9.81 -6.15 0.20
N PRO A 308 8.88 -6.36 -0.75
CA PRO A 308 8.48 -7.71 -1.17
C PRO A 308 9.67 -8.51 -1.72
N VAL A 309 9.67 -9.83 -1.53
CA VAL A 309 10.77 -10.72 -1.97
C VAL A 309 11.03 -10.62 -3.47
N ASP A 310 9.98 -10.50 -4.29
CA ASP A 310 10.13 -10.36 -5.75
C ASP A 310 10.92 -9.10 -6.14
N ARG A 311 10.76 -8.00 -5.38
CA ARG A 311 11.53 -6.78 -5.59
C ARG A 311 12.97 -6.95 -5.15
N VAL A 312 13.21 -7.67 -4.05
CA VAL A 312 14.57 -8.01 -3.60
C VAL A 312 15.28 -8.83 -4.66
N LEU A 313 14.65 -9.90 -5.16
CA LEU A 313 15.22 -10.78 -6.20
C LEU A 313 15.53 -10.03 -7.50
N LYS A 314 14.70 -9.08 -7.92
CA LYS A 314 14.96 -8.25 -9.11
C LYS A 314 16.09 -7.24 -8.94
N THR A 315 16.47 -6.91 -7.69
CA THR A 315 17.47 -5.88 -7.38
C THR A 315 18.84 -6.49 -7.07
N LEU A 316 18.91 -7.78 -6.80
CA LEU A 316 20.15 -8.54 -6.62
C LEU A 316 20.89 -8.69 -7.93
#